data_90abdf3fab9f76f4e1dcc27f5240468c
#
_entry.id   90abdf3fab9f76f4e1dcc27f5240468c
#
_cell.length_a   1.000
_cell.length_b   1.000
_cell.length_c   1.000
_cell.angle_alpha   90.00
_cell.angle_beta   90.00
_cell.angle_gamma   90.00
#
_symmetry.space_group_name_H-M   'P 1'
#
loop_
_entity.id
_entity.type
_entity.pdbx_description
1 polymer ?
#
loop_
_entity_poly.entity_id
_entity_poly.type
_entity_poly.pdbx_seq_one_letter_code
_entity_poly.pdbx_strand_id
1 'polypeptide(L)'
;MCIRDRYTDFVAERADSMRVREMREFLSEQLSSMEDILSDLSFRAGQVRSVDPQLSARVREHFSNLGYPNVKACVYIDENLCQRVDVFITAQFRGDLVRLTATLSEMIDYDLDMPVIVKVDNITRMSFAEIPKFTVDIKSFSASSSGEYSGDSFEVFDSSVNEKYIVLSDGMGTGKRARLDSLFSVSLVTRLIRSGMSMQTAHRLINSMLRVKGWEESFATLDIMRLELNGGTVQFLKSGAAQSFLFRDGGLKAIGGQAFPAGILAECTPDVSELKLFDGDVLLMTSDGVEDATAREILRCNGMNAQEIVTALGAKALAQRTGGRRDDITIIAAKIFLRDENEK
;
A
#
# COMPACT_ATOMS: atom_id res chain seq x y z
N MET A 1 30.05 -1.57 48.14
CA MET A 1 29.26 -2.14 47.02
C MET A 1 30.11 -3.20 46.33
N CYS A 2 29.77 -4.47 46.56
CA CYS A 2 30.63 -5.61 46.23
C CYS A 2 30.60 -5.90 44.70
N ILE A 3 31.72 -6.36 44.13
CA ILE A 3 31.80 -6.77 42.69
C ILE A 3 30.73 -7.82 42.36
N ARG A 4 30.34 -8.60 43.36
CA ARG A 4 29.29 -9.63 43.26
C ARG A 4 27.88 -9.03 42.98
N ASP A 5 27.56 -7.88 43.57
CA ASP A 5 26.27 -7.22 43.40
C ASP A 5 26.13 -6.64 41.97
N ARG A 6 27.22 -6.06 41.44
CA ARG A 6 27.26 -5.57 40.04
C ARG A 6 27.15 -6.68 38.99
N TYR A 7 27.68 -7.86 39.30
CA TYR A 7 27.60 -8.99 38.39
C TYR A 7 26.19 -9.60 38.37
N THR A 8 25.52 -9.65 39.53
CA THR A 8 24.10 -10.10 39.62
C THR A 8 23.17 -9.13 38.93
N ASP A 9 23.37 -7.81 39.06
CA ASP A 9 22.58 -6.80 38.36
C ASP A 9 22.78 -6.87 36.85
N PHE A 10 24.02 -7.03 36.38
CA PHE A 10 24.33 -7.18 34.96
C PHE A 10 23.74 -8.47 34.33
N VAL A 11 23.72 -9.58 35.06
CA VAL A 11 23.11 -10.83 34.65
C VAL A 11 21.59 -10.73 34.64
N ALA A 12 20.98 -10.05 35.60
CA ALA A 12 19.56 -9.78 35.67
C ALA A 12 19.12 -8.89 34.49
N GLU A 13 19.84 -7.83 34.19
CA GLU A 13 19.59 -6.90 33.09
C GLU A 13 19.68 -7.58 31.70
N ARG A 14 20.64 -8.50 31.54
CA ARG A 14 20.74 -9.35 30.33
C ARG A 14 19.60 -10.37 30.23
N ALA A 15 19.19 -10.96 31.33
CA ALA A 15 18.05 -11.90 31.34
C ALA A 15 16.74 -11.19 31.03
N ASP A 16 16.54 -9.97 31.52
CA ASP A 16 15.37 -9.15 31.19
C ASP A 16 15.37 -8.70 29.70
N SER A 17 16.54 -8.34 29.18
CA SER A 17 16.67 -7.99 27.76
C SER A 17 16.42 -9.20 26.82
N MET A 18 16.84 -10.41 27.23
CA MET A 18 16.52 -11.65 26.50
C MET A 18 15.02 -11.97 26.56
N ARG A 19 14.39 -11.88 27.74
CA ARG A 19 12.94 -12.10 27.87
C ARG A 19 12.11 -11.12 27.05
N VAL A 20 12.51 -9.86 27.01
CA VAL A 20 11.86 -8.84 26.17
C VAL A 20 12.02 -9.16 24.69
N ARG A 21 13.17 -9.69 24.28
CA ARG A 21 13.44 -10.11 22.90
C ARG A 21 12.60 -11.33 22.52
N GLU A 22 12.58 -12.35 23.37
CA GLU A 22 11.74 -13.55 23.17
C GLU A 22 10.25 -13.20 23.14
N MET A 23 9.79 -12.29 24.00
CA MET A 23 8.41 -11.80 23.99
C MET A 23 8.07 -11.02 22.72
N ARG A 24 9.03 -10.27 22.16
CA ARG A 24 8.86 -9.58 20.87
C ARG A 24 8.79 -10.55 19.70
N GLU A 25 9.65 -11.55 19.66
CA GLU A 25 9.63 -12.60 18.65
C GLU A 25 8.31 -13.38 18.74
N PHE A 26 7.87 -13.76 19.94
CA PHE A 26 6.57 -14.40 20.17
C PHE A 26 5.40 -13.51 19.74
N LEU A 27 5.39 -12.22 20.10
CA LEU A 27 4.35 -11.28 19.66
C LEU A 27 4.36 -11.06 18.15
N SER A 28 5.54 -11.05 17.52
CA SER A 28 5.69 -10.96 16.08
C SER A 28 5.11 -12.20 15.38
N GLU A 29 5.36 -13.40 15.90
CA GLU A 29 4.79 -14.65 15.39
C GLU A 29 3.26 -14.72 15.61
N GLN A 30 2.77 -14.27 16.76
CA GLN A 30 1.33 -14.20 17.04
C GLN A 30 0.62 -13.20 16.12
N LEU A 31 1.24 -12.05 15.88
CA LEU A 31 0.72 -11.06 14.94
C LEU A 31 0.71 -11.58 13.50
N SER A 32 1.73 -12.31 13.09
CA SER A 32 1.76 -12.96 11.76
C SER A 32 0.66 -14.03 11.63
N SER A 33 0.44 -14.83 12.66
CA SER A 33 -0.66 -15.81 12.70
C SER A 33 -2.05 -15.16 12.72
N MET A 34 -2.18 -14.03 13.44
CA MET A 34 -3.40 -13.22 13.41
C MET A 34 -3.62 -12.56 12.04
N GLU A 35 -2.54 -12.16 11.35
CA GLU A 35 -2.60 -11.63 9.99
C GLU A 35 -3.26 -12.65 9.04
N ASP A 36 -2.82 -13.91 9.08
CA ASP A 36 -3.37 -14.99 8.24
C ASP A 36 -4.86 -15.21 8.54
N ILE A 37 -5.23 -15.26 9.82
CA ILE A 37 -6.62 -15.46 10.26
C ILE A 37 -7.49 -14.24 9.89
N LEU A 38 -7.03 -13.02 10.15
CA LEU A 38 -7.76 -11.80 9.84
C LEU A 38 -7.87 -11.57 8.34
N SER A 39 -6.84 -11.93 7.58
CA SER A 39 -6.86 -11.89 6.11
C SER A 39 -7.93 -12.84 5.57
N ASP A 40 -7.99 -14.07 6.08
CA ASP A 40 -9.01 -15.05 5.67
C ASP A 40 -10.43 -14.64 6.10
N LEU A 41 -10.59 -14.10 7.30
CA LEU A 41 -11.87 -13.59 7.80
C LEU A 41 -12.32 -12.31 7.09
N SER A 42 -11.41 -11.37 6.83
CA SER A 42 -11.68 -10.13 6.08
C SER A 42 -12.03 -10.44 4.62
N PHE A 43 -11.31 -11.36 4.02
CA PHE A 43 -11.61 -11.85 2.67
C PHE A 43 -13.01 -12.48 2.57
N ARG A 44 -13.47 -13.16 3.63
CA ARG A 44 -14.78 -13.83 3.65
C ARG A 44 -15.95 -12.92 4.03
N ALA A 45 -15.73 -11.94 4.90
CA ALA A 45 -16.82 -11.20 5.54
C ALA A 45 -17.02 -9.76 5.02
N GLY A 46 -15.99 -9.12 4.47
CA GLY A 46 -15.98 -7.67 4.25
C GLY A 46 -16.07 -7.21 2.79
N GLN A 47 -15.93 -8.10 1.82
CA GLN A 47 -15.79 -7.67 0.42
C GLN A 47 -17.08 -7.60 -0.38
N VAL A 48 -18.21 -8.02 0.18
CA VAL A 48 -19.47 -8.07 -0.59
C VAL A 48 -20.42 -7.01 -0.10
N ARG A 49 -20.62 -5.96 -0.90
CA ARG A 49 -21.63 -4.93 -0.63
C ARG A 49 -23.01 -5.37 -1.08
N SER A 50 -23.11 -5.97 -2.27
CA SER A 50 -24.36 -6.50 -2.81
C SER A 50 -24.08 -7.68 -3.73
N VAL A 51 -24.98 -8.66 -3.73
CA VAL A 51 -24.94 -9.81 -4.64
C VAL A 51 -26.05 -9.67 -5.65
N ASP A 52 -25.78 -9.98 -6.91
CA ASP A 52 -26.81 -10.11 -7.94
C ASP A 52 -27.14 -11.60 -8.15
N PRO A 53 -28.30 -12.07 -7.63
CA PRO A 53 -28.69 -13.47 -7.75
C PRO A 53 -29.07 -13.87 -9.18
N GLN A 54 -29.57 -12.91 -9.99
CA GLN A 54 -30.01 -13.20 -11.37
C GLN A 54 -28.81 -13.38 -12.29
N LEU A 55 -27.83 -12.47 -12.24
CA LEU A 55 -26.58 -12.61 -12.96
C LEU A 55 -25.79 -13.85 -12.48
N SER A 56 -25.75 -14.10 -11.18
CA SER A 56 -25.12 -15.31 -10.64
C SER A 56 -25.74 -16.60 -11.18
N ALA A 57 -27.08 -16.63 -11.38
CA ALA A 57 -27.75 -17.76 -11.99
C ALA A 57 -27.41 -17.92 -13.46
N ARG A 58 -27.37 -16.83 -14.24
CA ARG A 58 -26.98 -16.83 -15.66
C ARG A 58 -25.54 -17.33 -15.85
N VAL A 59 -24.61 -16.90 -15.01
CA VAL A 59 -23.22 -17.38 -15.04
C VAL A 59 -23.15 -18.87 -14.75
N ARG A 60 -23.87 -19.37 -13.73
CA ARG A 60 -23.96 -20.82 -13.44
C ARG A 60 -24.49 -21.63 -14.62
N GLU A 61 -25.56 -21.15 -15.24
CA GLU A 61 -26.15 -21.81 -16.42
C GLU A 61 -25.15 -21.84 -17.58
N HIS A 62 -24.45 -20.76 -17.86
CA HIS A 62 -23.42 -20.70 -18.88
C HIS A 62 -22.34 -21.79 -18.68
N PHE A 63 -21.79 -21.90 -17.46
CA PHE A 63 -20.79 -22.92 -17.16
C PHE A 63 -21.35 -24.34 -17.19
N SER A 64 -22.61 -24.53 -16.80
CA SER A 64 -23.29 -25.83 -16.92
C SER A 64 -23.42 -26.24 -18.39
N ASN A 65 -23.73 -25.31 -19.27
CA ASN A 65 -23.79 -25.52 -20.73
C ASN A 65 -22.42 -25.81 -21.35
N LEU A 66 -21.35 -25.31 -20.75
CA LEU A 66 -19.96 -25.67 -21.10
C LEU A 66 -19.53 -27.05 -20.60
N GLY A 67 -20.43 -27.78 -19.91
CA GLY A 67 -20.19 -29.16 -19.44
C GLY A 67 -19.57 -29.27 -18.05
N TYR A 68 -19.60 -28.20 -17.25
CA TYR A 68 -19.12 -28.24 -15.85
C TYR A 68 -20.30 -28.49 -14.90
N PRO A 69 -20.40 -29.66 -14.28
CA PRO A 69 -21.46 -29.95 -13.30
C PRO A 69 -21.14 -29.30 -11.95
N ASN A 70 -22.21 -29.01 -11.18
CA ASN A 70 -22.10 -28.47 -9.80
C ASN A 70 -21.35 -27.14 -9.68
N VAL A 71 -21.49 -26.26 -10.66
CA VAL A 71 -20.90 -24.92 -10.64
C VAL A 71 -21.53 -24.08 -9.54
N LYS A 72 -20.71 -23.40 -8.76
CA LYS A 72 -21.13 -22.29 -7.92
C LYS A 72 -20.60 -21.00 -8.54
N ALA A 73 -21.45 -20.01 -8.70
CA ALA A 73 -21.05 -18.70 -9.18
C ALA A 73 -21.72 -17.61 -8.33
N CYS A 74 -20.98 -16.55 -8.11
CA CYS A 74 -21.43 -15.35 -7.42
C CYS A 74 -21.01 -14.12 -8.23
N VAL A 75 -21.97 -13.32 -8.62
CA VAL A 75 -21.77 -11.99 -9.21
C VAL A 75 -22.11 -10.98 -8.12
N TYR A 76 -21.17 -10.10 -7.79
CA TYR A 76 -21.34 -9.18 -6.67
C TYR A 76 -20.56 -7.88 -6.87
N ILE A 77 -20.98 -6.83 -6.18
CA ILE A 77 -20.24 -5.58 -6.05
C ILE A 77 -19.47 -5.64 -4.74
N ASP A 78 -18.17 -5.40 -4.80
CA ASP A 78 -17.32 -5.33 -3.62
C ASP A 78 -17.44 -3.97 -2.90
N GLU A 79 -16.77 -3.81 -1.77
CA GLU A 79 -16.78 -2.57 -0.99
C GLU A 79 -16.20 -1.37 -1.74
N ASN A 80 -15.37 -1.60 -2.76
CA ASN A 80 -14.78 -0.58 -3.61
C ASN A 80 -15.65 -0.27 -4.86
N LEU A 81 -16.90 -0.71 -4.84
CA LEU A 81 -17.87 -0.55 -5.93
C LEU A 81 -17.45 -1.24 -7.24
N CYS A 82 -16.56 -2.22 -7.18
CA CYS A 82 -16.12 -2.98 -8.32
C CYS A 82 -16.99 -4.21 -8.56
N GLN A 83 -17.36 -4.44 -9.80
CA GLN A 83 -18.04 -5.65 -10.19
C GLN A 83 -17.09 -6.84 -10.15
N ARG A 84 -17.53 -7.91 -9.51
CA ARG A 84 -16.78 -9.17 -9.34
C ARG A 84 -17.59 -10.35 -9.76
N VAL A 85 -16.91 -11.35 -10.32
CA VAL A 85 -17.49 -12.66 -10.65
C VAL A 85 -16.59 -13.75 -10.12
N ASP A 86 -17.07 -14.49 -9.15
CA ASP A 86 -16.39 -15.69 -8.64
C ASP A 86 -17.09 -16.94 -9.15
N VAL A 87 -16.33 -17.82 -9.76
CA VAL A 87 -16.82 -19.13 -10.25
C VAL A 87 -16.01 -20.26 -9.65
N PHE A 88 -16.70 -21.25 -9.11
CA PHE A 88 -16.10 -22.44 -8.53
C PHE A 88 -16.56 -23.67 -9.31
N ILE A 89 -15.61 -24.42 -9.85
CA ILE A 89 -15.85 -25.67 -10.57
C ILE A 89 -15.06 -26.81 -9.94
N THR A 90 -15.60 -28.03 -9.98
CA THR A 90 -14.95 -29.24 -9.44
C THR A 90 -14.04 -29.93 -10.47
N ALA A 91 -13.54 -29.20 -11.44
CA ALA A 91 -12.66 -29.69 -12.50
C ALA A 91 -11.68 -28.59 -12.90
N GLN A 92 -10.65 -28.96 -13.64
CA GLN A 92 -9.80 -27.97 -14.30
C GLN A 92 -10.54 -27.35 -15.50
N PHE A 93 -10.52 -26.01 -15.60
CA PHE A 93 -11.04 -25.34 -16.78
C PHE A 93 -10.17 -25.67 -18.01
N ARG A 94 -10.79 -26.05 -19.12
CA ARG A 94 -10.13 -26.47 -20.37
C ARG A 94 -10.55 -25.62 -21.58
N GLY A 95 -11.22 -24.51 -21.37
CA GLY A 95 -11.67 -23.61 -22.41
C GLY A 95 -10.67 -22.49 -22.70
N ASP A 96 -11.03 -21.67 -23.67
CA ASP A 96 -10.36 -20.40 -23.98
C ASP A 96 -10.79 -19.36 -22.95
N LEU A 97 -9.84 -18.86 -22.16
CA LEU A 97 -10.08 -17.88 -21.10
C LEU A 97 -10.43 -16.51 -21.68
N VAL A 98 -9.82 -16.11 -22.80
CA VAL A 98 -10.10 -14.83 -23.45
C VAL A 98 -11.56 -14.80 -23.91
N ARG A 99 -12.00 -15.85 -24.59
CA ARG A 99 -13.38 -15.99 -25.05
C ARG A 99 -14.37 -16.06 -23.89
N LEU A 100 -14.01 -16.77 -22.82
CA LEU A 100 -14.84 -16.86 -21.62
C LEU A 100 -15.00 -15.48 -20.98
N THR A 101 -13.89 -14.75 -20.78
CA THR A 101 -13.92 -13.41 -20.20
C THR A 101 -14.78 -12.46 -21.01
N ALA A 102 -14.62 -12.44 -22.34
CA ALA A 102 -15.45 -11.62 -23.23
C ALA A 102 -16.94 -11.98 -23.09
N THR A 103 -17.28 -13.27 -23.08
CA THR A 103 -18.68 -13.71 -22.93
C THR A 103 -19.28 -13.30 -21.58
N LEU A 104 -18.49 -13.40 -20.51
CA LEU A 104 -18.93 -12.95 -19.18
C LEU A 104 -19.07 -11.43 -19.11
N SER A 105 -18.16 -10.68 -19.74
CA SER A 105 -18.24 -9.21 -19.84
C SER A 105 -19.54 -8.77 -20.53
N GLU A 106 -19.85 -9.36 -21.67
CA GLU A 106 -21.13 -9.11 -22.36
C GLU A 106 -22.36 -9.49 -21.53
N MET A 107 -22.26 -10.60 -20.78
CA MET A 107 -23.37 -11.12 -19.98
C MET A 107 -23.71 -10.20 -18.79
N ILE A 108 -22.70 -9.60 -18.16
CA ILE A 108 -22.88 -8.76 -16.96
C ILE A 108 -22.86 -7.26 -17.27
N ASP A 109 -22.58 -6.87 -18.53
CA ASP A 109 -22.47 -5.47 -18.99
C ASP A 109 -21.34 -4.69 -18.28
N TYR A 110 -20.20 -5.35 -18.06
CA TYR A 110 -18.99 -4.76 -17.49
C TYR A 110 -17.75 -5.37 -18.14
N ASP A 111 -16.75 -4.56 -18.42
CA ASP A 111 -15.46 -5.05 -18.91
C ASP A 111 -14.69 -5.75 -17.78
N LEU A 112 -14.47 -7.05 -17.94
CA LEU A 112 -13.74 -7.87 -16.98
C LEU A 112 -12.31 -8.09 -17.41
N ASP A 113 -11.41 -8.09 -16.45
CA ASP A 113 -10.03 -8.54 -16.65
C ASP A 113 -9.94 -10.07 -16.64
N MET A 114 -8.81 -10.58 -17.14
CA MET A 114 -8.53 -12.01 -17.11
C MET A 114 -8.61 -12.57 -15.69
N PRO A 115 -9.18 -13.77 -15.50
CA PRO A 115 -9.42 -14.28 -14.17
C PRO A 115 -8.15 -14.68 -13.44
N VAL A 116 -8.11 -14.40 -12.15
CA VAL A 116 -7.16 -15.06 -11.24
C VAL A 116 -7.68 -16.46 -10.96
N ILE A 117 -6.86 -17.46 -11.29
CA ILE A 117 -7.22 -18.89 -11.12
C ILE A 117 -6.45 -19.46 -9.94
N VAL A 118 -7.20 -19.95 -8.95
CA VAL A 118 -6.65 -20.63 -7.79
C VAL A 118 -7.23 -22.04 -7.73
N LYS A 119 -6.36 -23.04 -7.57
CA LYS A 119 -6.75 -24.44 -7.41
C LYS A 119 -6.46 -24.89 -5.99
N VAL A 120 -7.50 -25.36 -5.31
CA VAL A 120 -7.39 -25.97 -3.98
C VAL A 120 -8.08 -27.34 -4.05
N ASP A 121 -7.33 -28.39 -3.85
CA ASP A 121 -7.78 -29.77 -4.00
C ASP A 121 -8.43 -30.02 -5.38
N ASN A 122 -9.71 -30.39 -5.39
CA ASN A 122 -10.50 -30.63 -6.60
C ASN A 122 -11.32 -29.40 -7.05
N ILE A 123 -11.18 -28.26 -6.38
CA ILE A 123 -11.93 -27.05 -6.70
C ILE A 123 -11.02 -26.07 -7.43
N THR A 124 -11.45 -25.61 -8.60
CA THR A 124 -10.85 -24.48 -9.29
C THR A 124 -11.73 -23.26 -9.07
N ARG A 125 -11.19 -22.22 -8.47
CA ARG A 125 -11.80 -20.91 -8.37
C ARG A 125 -11.26 -20.01 -9.48
N MET A 126 -12.15 -19.36 -10.20
CA MET A 126 -11.86 -18.33 -11.17
C MET A 126 -12.49 -17.03 -10.68
N SER A 127 -11.68 -16.01 -10.44
CA SER A 127 -12.11 -14.70 -9.95
C SER A 127 -11.86 -13.66 -11.03
N PHE A 128 -12.94 -13.09 -11.54
CA PHE A 128 -12.92 -12.00 -12.50
C PHE A 128 -13.22 -10.69 -11.79
N ALA A 129 -12.56 -9.63 -12.21
CA ALA A 129 -12.78 -8.30 -11.68
C ALA A 129 -13.02 -7.32 -12.81
N GLU A 130 -13.85 -6.31 -12.58
CA GLU A 130 -14.00 -5.18 -13.47
C GLU A 130 -12.65 -4.51 -13.74
N ILE A 131 -12.38 -4.16 -14.99
CA ILE A 131 -11.16 -3.45 -15.38
C ILE A 131 -11.22 -2.03 -14.81
N PRO A 132 -10.17 -1.57 -14.10
CA PRO A 132 -10.14 -0.23 -13.55
C PRO A 132 -10.22 0.84 -14.63
N LYS A 133 -10.96 1.93 -14.37
CA LYS A 133 -11.07 3.09 -15.28
C LYS A 133 -9.76 3.85 -15.40
N PHE A 134 -8.96 3.86 -14.35
CA PHE A 134 -7.68 4.52 -14.34
C PHE A 134 -6.53 3.50 -14.28
N THR A 135 -5.42 3.87 -14.88
CA THR A 135 -4.12 3.21 -14.70
C THR A 135 -3.15 4.21 -14.10
N VAL A 136 -2.08 3.70 -13.49
CA VAL A 136 -1.07 4.55 -12.88
C VAL A 136 0.33 4.03 -13.19
N ASP A 137 1.21 4.94 -13.63
CA ASP A 137 2.65 4.69 -13.73
C ASP A 137 3.35 5.26 -12.50
N ILE A 138 3.96 4.38 -11.69
CA ILE A 138 4.63 4.75 -10.44
C ILE A 138 6.13 4.54 -10.62
N LYS A 139 6.90 5.59 -10.36
CA LYS A 139 8.36 5.57 -10.37
C LYS A 139 8.91 6.22 -9.13
N SER A 140 10.11 5.83 -8.76
CA SER A 140 10.79 6.36 -7.59
C SER A 140 12.26 6.67 -7.87
N PHE A 141 12.76 7.63 -7.11
CA PHE A 141 14.19 7.96 -7.02
C PHE A 141 14.55 7.97 -5.53
N SER A 142 15.67 7.33 -5.18
CA SER A 142 16.17 7.32 -3.81
C SER A 142 17.68 7.49 -3.80
N ALA A 143 18.19 8.28 -2.84
CA ALA A 143 19.62 8.50 -2.66
C ALA A 143 19.97 8.67 -1.18
N SER A 144 20.86 7.81 -0.68
CA SER A 144 21.33 7.88 0.70
C SER A 144 22.26 9.07 0.95
N SER A 145 22.15 9.64 2.14
CA SER A 145 23.04 10.71 2.63
C SER A 145 24.42 10.19 3.01
N SER A 146 24.49 8.95 3.54
CA SER A 146 25.72 8.31 4.03
C SER A 146 26.40 7.41 3.00
N GLY A 147 25.75 7.14 1.87
CA GLY A 147 26.24 6.26 0.79
C GLY A 147 26.03 4.77 1.03
N GLU A 148 25.82 4.31 2.27
CA GLU A 148 25.71 2.88 2.58
C GLU A 148 24.24 2.46 2.83
N TYR A 149 23.49 3.22 3.63
CA TYR A 149 22.11 2.92 3.98
C TYR A 149 21.26 4.21 4.00
N SER A 150 20.10 4.18 3.37
CA SER A 150 19.08 5.24 3.51
C SER A 150 18.25 4.99 4.76
N GLY A 151 17.96 6.03 5.55
CA GLY A 151 16.97 6.03 6.63
C GLY A 151 15.55 5.92 6.11
N ASP A 152 15.32 6.36 4.86
CA ASP A 152 14.04 6.24 4.18
C ASP A 152 13.77 4.79 3.75
N SER A 153 12.52 4.38 3.87
CA SER A 153 12.00 3.12 3.32
C SER A 153 10.65 3.37 2.68
N PHE A 154 10.39 2.71 1.57
CA PHE A 154 9.08 2.78 0.93
C PHE A 154 8.70 1.43 0.31
N GLU A 155 7.40 1.23 0.10
CA GLU A 155 6.85 0.07 -0.61
C GLU A 155 5.66 0.52 -1.47
N VAL A 156 5.58 -0.07 -2.67
CA VAL A 156 4.44 0.07 -3.58
C VAL A 156 3.82 -1.30 -3.73
N PHE A 157 2.53 -1.43 -3.48
CA PHE A 157 1.84 -2.71 -3.54
C PHE A 157 0.37 -2.57 -3.92
N ASP A 158 -0.19 -3.65 -4.42
CA ASP A 158 -1.61 -3.79 -4.70
C ASP A 158 -2.28 -4.53 -3.53
N SER A 159 -3.39 -3.99 -3.00
CA SER A 159 -4.25 -4.71 -2.07
C SER A 159 -5.37 -5.44 -2.81
N SER A 160 -5.76 -4.91 -3.96
CA SER A 160 -6.69 -5.52 -4.90
C SER A 160 -6.39 -5.06 -6.33
N VAL A 161 -7.08 -5.60 -7.31
CA VAL A 161 -6.93 -5.18 -8.73
C VAL A 161 -7.15 -3.68 -8.92
N ASN A 162 -8.03 -3.09 -8.11
CA ASN A 162 -8.45 -1.68 -8.23
C ASN A 162 -7.79 -0.75 -7.22
N GLU A 163 -6.95 -1.28 -6.34
CA GLU A 163 -6.32 -0.50 -5.28
C GLU A 163 -4.81 -0.65 -5.26
N LYS A 164 -4.13 0.47 -5.36
CA LYS A 164 -2.68 0.56 -5.16
C LYS A 164 -2.35 1.42 -3.96
N TYR A 165 -1.34 0.98 -3.24
CA TYR A 165 -0.82 1.70 -2.09
C TYR A 165 0.64 2.06 -2.29
N ILE A 166 1.00 3.23 -1.81
CA ILE A 166 2.37 3.68 -1.68
C ILE A 166 2.56 4.05 -0.21
N VAL A 167 3.52 3.44 0.43
CA VAL A 167 3.90 3.72 1.81
C VAL A 167 5.32 4.22 1.83
N LEU A 168 5.55 5.39 2.40
CA LEU A 168 6.86 5.99 2.62
C LEU A 168 7.03 6.27 4.12
N SER A 169 8.17 5.93 4.68
CA SER A 169 8.55 6.21 6.06
C SER A 169 10.00 6.64 6.10
N ASP A 170 10.26 7.71 6.82
CA ASP A 170 11.59 8.14 7.21
C ASP A 170 11.79 7.82 8.69
N GLY A 171 12.88 7.10 9.01
CA GLY A 171 13.27 6.76 10.36
C GLY A 171 14.08 7.90 10.96
N MET A 172 13.64 8.42 12.11
CA MET A 172 14.31 9.55 12.75
C MET A 172 15.75 9.26 13.12
N GLY A 173 16.65 10.17 12.74
CA GLY A 173 18.08 10.07 12.92
C GLY A 173 18.80 9.59 11.66
N THR A 174 20.01 9.04 11.81
CA THR A 174 20.82 8.60 10.67
C THR A 174 21.32 7.16 10.85
N GLY A 175 21.61 6.48 9.74
CA GLY A 175 22.26 5.18 9.71
C GLY A 175 21.35 3.99 9.96
N LYS A 176 21.92 2.89 10.45
CA LYS A 176 21.24 1.57 10.54
C LYS A 176 19.96 1.58 11.38
N ARG A 177 19.90 2.42 12.41
CA ARG A 177 18.75 2.47 13.32
C ARG A 177 17.54 3.13 12.67
N ALA A 178 17.73 4.31 12.08
CA ALA A 178 16.69 4.99 11.32
C ALA A 178 16.11 4.08 10.24
N ARG A 179 16.99 3.39 9.48
CA ARG A 179 16.58 2.39 8.49
C ARG A 179 15.75 1.25 9.09
N LEU A 180 16.12 0.70 10.26
CA LEU A 180 15.35 -0.37 10.88
C LEU A 180 13.95 0.08 11.32
N ASP A 181 13.82 1.32 11.80
CA ASP A 181 12.53 1.86 12.23
C ASP A 181 11.63 2.16 11.03
N SER A 182 12.16 2.74 9.96
CA SER A 182 11.40 2.97 8.72
C SER A 182 11.00 1.67 8.03
N LEU A 183 11.92 0.70 7.90
CA LEU A 183 11.63 -0.63 7.33
C LEU A 183 10.57 -1.36 8.14
N PHE A 184 10.66 -1.34 9.48
CA PHE A 184 9.67 -1.94 10.35
C PHE A 184 8.29 -1.30 10.13
N SER A 185 8.24 0.03 10.10
CA SER A 185 6.99 0.78 9.90
C SER A 185 6.35 0.45 8.54
N VAL A 186 7.12 0.52 7.45
CA VAL A 186 6.65 0.20 6.09
C VAL A 186 6.19 -1.25 6.01
N SER A 187 7.01 -2.22 6.43
CA SER A 187 6.67 -3.64 6.35
C SER A 187 5.42 -3.99 7.15
N LEU A 188 5.27 -3.40 8.35
CA LEU A 188 4.11 -3.66 9.19
C LEU A 188 2.84 -3.03 8.60
N VAL A 189 2.91 -1.75 8.14
CA VAL A 189 1.77 -1.11 7.45
C VAL A 189 1.32 -1.94 6.26
N THR A 190 2.27 -2.33 5.41
CA THR A 190 1.96 -3.12 4.21
C THR A 190 1.24 -4.41 4.55
N ARG A 191 1.73 -5.16 5.55
CA ARG A 191 1.10 -6.41 5.98
C ARG A 191 -0.31 -6.17 6.54
N LEU A 192 -0.48 -5.17 7.40
CA LEU A 192 -1.78 -4.84 7.99
C LEU A 192 -2.79 -4.43 6.93
N ILE A 193 -2.40 -3.60 5.95
CA ILE A 193 -3.29 -3.21 4.85
C ILE A 193 -3.60 -4.40 3.94
N ARG A 194 -2.61 -5.22 3.57
CA ARG A 194 -2.84 -6.45 2.80
C ARG A 194 -3.77 -7.44 3.50
N SER A 195 -3.81 -7.42 4.84
CA SER A 195 -4.77 -8.22 5.62
C SER A 195 -6.18 -7.62 5.70
N GLY A 196 -6.45 -6.52 4.97
CA GLY A 196 -7.75 -5.86 4.92
C GLY A 196 -7.98 -4.81 6.00
N MET A 197 -6.95 -4.42 6.77
CA MET A 197 -7.09 -3.33 7.73
C MET A 197 -7.08 -1.97 7.04
N SER A 198 -7.87 -1.03 7.55
CA SER A 198 -7.85 0.35 7.09
C SER A 198 -6.53 1.04 7.43
N MET A 199 -6.13 2.04 6.63
CA MET A 199 -4.94 2.86 6.87
C MET A 199 -4.94 3.45 8.29
N GLN A 200 -6.09 3.91 8.78
CA GLN A 200 -6.26 4.49 10.12
C GLN A 200 -6.00 3.46 11.22
N THR A 201 -6.48 2.23 11.05
CA THR A 201 -6.27 1.15 12.01
C THR A 201 -4.80 0.71 12.01
N ALA A 202 -4.20 0.56 10.83
CA ALA A 202 -2.78 0.26 10.68
C ALA A 202 -1.91 1.35 11.36
N HIS A 203 -2.21 2.63 11.12
CA HIS A 203 -1.52 3.75 11.76
C HIS A 203 -1.59 3.69 13.30
N ARG A 204 -2.78 3.45 13.87
CA ARG A 204 -2.96 3.35 15.33
C ARG A 204 -2.13 2.22 15.94
N LEU A 205 -2.11 1.06 15.28
CA LEU A 205 -1.32 -0.08 15.73
C LEU A 205 0.18 0.23 15.71
N ILE A 206 0.69 0.83 14.63
CA ILE A 206 2.09 1.22 14.52
C ILE A 206 2.47 2.27 15.55
N ASN A 207 1.63 3.30 15.73
CA ASN A 207 1.83 4.31 16.77
C ASN A 207 1.99 3.66 18.15
N SER A 208 1.13 2.70 18.47
CA SER A 208 1.20 1.97 19.74
C SER A 208 2.46 1.11 19.84
N MET A 209 2.85 0.42 18.77
CA MET A 209 4.03 -0.47 18.76
C MET A 209 5.35 0.30 18.86
N LEU A 210 5.49 1.43 18.15
CA LEU A 210 6.68 2.27 18.25
C LEU A 210 6.88 2.78 19.68
N ARG A 211 5.81 3.12 20.39
CA ARG A 211 5.87 3.55 21.79
C ARG A 211 6.28 2.44 22.77
N VAL A 212 5.88 1.19 22.52
CA VAL A 212 6.20 0.04 23.37
C VAL A 212 7.62 -0.49 23.13
N LYS A 213 8.26 -0.11 22.00
CA LYS A 213 9.60 -0.59 21.61
C LYS A 213 10.71 -0.25 22.63
N GLY A 214 10.38 0.46 23.71
CA GLY A 214 11.05 0.57 25.00
C GLY A 214 12.33 1.41 25.00
N TRP A 215 12.91 1.71 26.09
CA TRP A 215 14.16 2.31 26.55
C TRP A 215 14.82 3.43 25.72
N GLU A 216 14.55 3.56 24.43
CA GLU A 216 15.01 4.65 23.57
C GLU A 216 13.86 5.06 22.64
N GLU A 217 13.60 6.35 22.57
CA GLU A 217 12.56 6.97 21.73
C GLU A 217 12.69 6.51 20.27
N SER A 218 11.72 5.74 19.78
CA SER A 218 11.62 5.32 18.38
C SER A 218 10.43 6.00 17.76
N PHE A 219 10.69 6.85 16.78
CA PHE A 219 9.67 7.54 16.01
C PHE A 219 9.90 7.27 14.52
N ALA A 220 8.85 7.28 13.76
CA ALA A 220 8.95 7.22 12.31
C ALA A 220 7.88 8.11 11.69
N THR A 221 8.23 8.76 10.61
CA THR A 221 7.22 9.37 9.76
C THR A 221 6.42 8.28 9.07
N LEU A 222 5.17 8.52 8.77
CA LEU A 222 4.34 7.61 8.02
C LEU A 222 3.52 8.38 6.99
N ASP A 223 3.77 8.11 5.74
CA ASP A 223 3.07 8.67 4.60
C ASP A 223 2.45 7.52 3.79
N ILE A 224 1.13 7.46 3.75
CA ILE A 224 0.39 6.43 3.03
C ILE A 224 -0.48 7.09 1.98
N MET A 225 -0.32 6.69 0.72
CA MET A 225 -1.21 7.05 -0.39
C MET A 225 -1.95 5.80 -0.84
N ARG A 226 -3.27 5.87 -0.88
CA ARG A 226 -4.16 4.86 -1.46
C ARG A 226 -4.77 5.41 -2.73
N LEU A 227 -4.54 4.73 -3.84
CA LEU A 227 -5.15 5.00 -5.14
C LEU A 227 -6.27 4.00 -5.37
N GLU A 228 -7.50 4.48 -5.48
CA GLU A 228 -8.65 3.68 -5.89
C GLU A 228 -8.92 4.00 -7.36
N LEU A 229 -8.70 3.01 -8.23
CA LEU A 229 -8.56 3.22 -9.68
C LEU A 229 -9.90 3.14 -10.43
N ASN A 230 -10.95 2.59 -9.84
CA ASN A 230 -12.25 2.50 -10.51
C ASN A 230 -13.09 3.77 -10.28
N GLY A 231 -13.29 4.17 -9.04
CA GLY A 231 -13.97 5.43 -8.68
C GLY A 231 -13.13 6.68 -8.92
N GLY A 232 -11.81 6.50 -9.18
CA GLY A 232 -10.88 7.59 -9.41
C GLY A 232 -10.70 8.47 -8.19
N THR A 233 -10.27 7.88 -7.07
CA THR A 233 -9.97 8.63 -5.85
C THR A 233 -8.58 8.34 -5.31
N VAL A 234 -7.99 9.33 -4.66
CA VAL A 234 -6.75 9.16 -3.91
C VAL A 234 -6.97 9.63 -2.47
N GLN A 235 -6.56 8.80 -1.53
CA GLN A 235 -6.54 9.14 -0.11
C GLN A 235 -5.09 9.20 0.39
N PHE A 236 -4.81 10.19 1.23
CA PHE A 236 -3.54 10.33 1.94
C PHE A 236 -3.77 10.20 3.43
N LEU A 237 -2.87 9.51 4.11
CA LEU A 237 -2.74 9.49 5.55
C LEU A 237 -1.29 9.83 5.90
N LYS A 238 -1.09 10.93 6.59
CA LYS A 238 0.24 11.48 6.90
C LYS A 238 0.41 11.66 8.41
N SER A 239 1.54 11.19 8.93
CA SER A 239 1.94 11.31 10.33
C SER A 239 3.42 11.70 10.39
N GLY A 240 3.71 12.97 10.67
CA GLY A 240 5.07 13.53 10.67
C GLY A 240 5.76 13.61 9.31
N ALA A 241 5.06 13.26 8.24
CA ALA A 241 5.63 13.17 6.90
C ALA A 241 5.67 14.53 6.21
N ALA A 242 6.64 14.71 5.29
CA ALA A 242 6.76 15.86 4.42
C ALA A 242 5.50 16.06 3.57
N GLN A 243 5.29 17.24 3.00
CA GLN A 243 4.16 17.51 2.13
C GLN A 243 4.21 16.62 0.88
N SER A 244 3.05 16.11 0.47
CA SER A 244 2.84 15.54 -0.86
C SER A 244 2.23 16.58 -1.77
N PHE A 245 2.30 16.37 -3.08
CA PHE A 245 1.82 17.34 -4.06
C PHE A 245 0.96 16.65 -5.12
N LEU A 246 -0.11 17.34 -5.52
CA LEU A 246 -0.88 17.04 -6.72
C LEU A 246 -0.59 18.11 -7.76
N PHE A 247 -0.04 17.70 -8.90
CA PHE A 247 0.08 18.52 -10.10
C PHE A 247 -1.05 18.20 -11.08
N ARG A 248 -1.80 19.22 -11.48
CA ARG A 248 -2.94 19.12 -12.41
C ARG A 248 -3.06 20.42 -13.20
N ASP A 249 -3.19 20.34 -14.53
CA ASP A 249 -3.45 21.47 -15.44
C ASP A 249 -2.54 22.68 -15.18
N GLY A 250 -1.26 22.43 -14.94
CA GLY A 250 -0.29 23.48 -14.63
C GLY A 250 -0.39 24.07 -13.23
N GLY A 251 -1.33 23.60 -12.40
CA GLY A 251 -1.48 23.97 -10.99
C GLY A 251 -0.82 22.97 -10.05
N LEU A 252 -0.44 23.43 -8.85
CA LEU A 252 0.13 22.59 -7.80
C LEU A 252 -0.64 22.76 -6.50
N LYS A 253 -1.11 21.65 -5.94
CA LYS A 253 -1.76 21.58 -4.64
C LYS A 253 -0.89 20.80 -3.67
N ALA A 254 -0.52 21.41 -2.54
CA ALA A 254 0.16 20.75 -1.45
C ALA A 254 -0.84 19.98 -0.55
N ILE A 255 -0.43 18.85 0.00
CA ILE A 255 -1.27 17.91 0.76
C ILE A 255 -0.54 17.51 2.04
N GLY A 256 -1.19 17.73 3.19
CA GLY A 256 -0.72 17.31 4.52
C GLY A 256 0.47 18.11 5.06
N GLY A 257 1.06 17.64 6.16
CA GLY A 257 2.32 18.14 6.71
C GLY A 257 2.25 18.81 8.08
N GLN A 258 1.19 18.59 8.89
CA GLN A 258 1.06 19.18 10.24
C GLN A 258 1.00 18.16 11.38
N ALA A 259 0.70 16.89 11.09
CA ALA A 259 0.61 15.86 12.12
C ALA A 259 1.98 15.46 12.68
N PHE A 260 2.02 15.03 13.93
CA PHE A 260 3.23 14.49 14.58
C PHE A 260 3.61 13.12 14.01
N PRO A 261 4.91 12.76 14.02
CA PRO A 261 5.36 11.40 13.71
C PRO A 261 4.72 10.34 14.62
N ALA A 262 4.55 9.14 14.09
CA ALA A 262 4.07 8.00 14.84
C ALA A 262 5.08 7.60 15.93
N GLY A 263 4.57 7.25 17.11
CA GLY A 263 5.39 6.89 18.28
C GLY A 263 5.59 8.02 19.29
N ILE A 264 5.39 9.29 18.94
CA ILE A 264 5.61 10.42 19.84
C ILE A 264 4.47 10.55 20.86
N LEU A 265 3.22 10.57 20.41
CA LEU A 265 2.06 10.79 21.27
C LEU A 265 1.27 9.50 21.49
N ALA A 266 0.62 9.39 22.67
CA ALA A 266 -0.27 8.27 22.97
C ALA A 266 -1.44 8.20 21.98
N GLU A 267 -2.03 9.35 21.72
CA GLU A 267 -3.04 9.54 20.70
C GLU A 267 -2.44 10.45 19.64
N CYS A 268 -2.00 9.85 18.54
CA CYS A 268 -1.51 10.55 17.36
C CYS A 268 -2.60 10.52 16.30
N THR A 269 -3.13 11.70 15.97
CA THR A 269 -4.11 11.85 14.89
C THR A 269 -3.35 12.19 13.62
N PRO A 270 -3.39 11.34 12.59
CA PRO A 270 -2.77 11.64 11.31
C PRO A 270 -3.58 12.66 10.52
N ASP A 271 -2.92 13.39 9.63
CA ASP A 271 -3.61 14.18 8.60
C ASP A 271 -4.20 13.23 7.55
N VAL A 272 -5.50 13.33 7.32
CA VAL A 272 -6.20 12.54 6.30
C VAL A 272 -6.82 13.48 5.28
N SER A 273 -6.59 13.20 4.00
CA SER A 273 -7.20 13.93 2.90
C SER A 273 -7.59 13.01 1.76
N GLU A 274 -8.64 13.39 1.03
CA GLU A 274 -9.15 12.67 -0.13
C GLU A 274 -9.33 13.62 -1.29
N LEU A 275 -8.99 13.19 -2.49
CA LEU A 275 -9.09 13.95 -3.73
C LEU A 275 -9.61 13.04 -4.85
N LYS A 276 -10.31 13.64 -5.81
CA LYS A 276 -10.65 13.01 -7.09
C LYS A 276 -9.45 13.01 -8.01
N LEU A 277 -9.27 11.90 -8.74
CA LEU A 277 -8.26 11.75 -9.79
C LEU A 277 -8.85 12.11 -11.16
N PHE A 278 -7.99 12.65 -12.01
CA PHE A 278 -8.30 12.93 -13.40
C PHE A 278 -7.14 12.47 -14.29
N ASP A 279 -7.42 12.32 -15.56
CA ASP A 279 -6.39 11.98 -16.55
C ASP A 279 -5.26 13.02 -16.56
N GLY A 280 -4.02 12.55 -16.61
CA GLY A 280 -2.83 13.40 -16.60
C GLY A 280 -2.39 13.90 -15.23
N ASP A 281 -3.11 13.61 -14.13
CA ASP A 281 -2.69 13.96 -12.79
C ASP A 281 -1.33 13.36 -12.46
N VAL A 282 -0.48 14.12 -11.76
CA VAL A 282 0.76 13.61 -11.17
C VAL A 282 0.73 13.84 -9.67
N LEU A 283 0.82 12.75 -8.92
CA LEU A 283 0.95 12.75 -7.47
C LEU A 283 2.42 12.56 -7.11
N LEU A 284 2.92 13.39 -6.20
CA LEU A 284 4.30 13.36 -5.77
C LEU A 284 4.37 13.19 -4.25
N MET A 285 5.06 12.15 -3.78
CA MET A 285 5.46 11.95 -2.39
C MET A 285 6.96 12.18 -2.25
N THR A 286 7.37 12.86 -1.19
CA THR A 286 8.78 13.12 -0.93
C THR A 286 9.12 12.89 0.54
N SER A 287 10.36 12.47 0.83
CA SER A 287 10.91 12.58 2.18
C SER A 287 11.35 14.02 2.47
N ASP A 288 11.66 14.32 3.73
CA ASP A 288 12.05 15.66 4.18
C ASP A 288 13.43 16.12 3.68
N GLY A 289 14.25 15.20 3.16
CA GLY A 289 15.48 15.53 2.43
C GLY A 289 15.25 16.24 1.10
N VAL A 290 14.00 16.35 0.65
CA VAL A 290 13.60 17.09 -0.56
C VAL A 290 12.98 18.43 -0.16
N GLU A 291 13.64 19.54 -0.47
CA GLU A 291 13.08 20.84 -0.21
C GLU A 291 11.77 21.08 -1.00
N ASP A 292 10.78 21.75 -0.40
CA ASP A 292 9.52 22.10 -1.05
C ASP A 292 9.73 22.88 -2.37
N ALA A 293 10.77 23.72 -2.42
CA ALA A 293 11.14 24.44 -3.63
C ALA A 293 11.52 23.48 -4.77
N THR A 294 12.18 22.36 -4.45
CA THR A 294 12.53 21.33 -5.43
C THR A 294 11.29 20.56 -5.88
N ALA A 295 10.42 20.15 -4.94
CA ALA A 295 9.18 19.49 -5.28
C ALA A 295 8.29 20.36 -6.19
N ARG A 296 8.29 21.68 -6.01
CA ARG A 296 7.55 22.66 -6.85
C ARG A 296 8.08 22.79 -8.28
N GLU A 297 9.31 22.33 -8.55
CA GLU A 297 9.84 22.28 -9.93
C GLU A 297 9.09 21.29 -10.83
N ILE A 298 8.24 20.44 -10.25
CA ILE A 298 7.32 19.58 -11.03
C ILE A 298 6.46 20.39 -12.00
N LEU A 299 6.19 21.66 -11.69
CA LEU A 299 5.49 22.60 -12.60
C LEU A 299 6.18 22.75 -13.95
N ARG A 300 7.49 22.49 -14.02
CA ARG A 300 8.29 22.51 -15.25
C ARG A 300 8.34 21.17 -15.96
N CYS A 301 7.82 20.12 -15.34
CA CYS A 301 7.85 18.74 -15.85
C CYS A 301 6.59 18.41 -16.68
N ASN A 302 5.88 19.41 -17.17
CA ASN A 302 4.67 19.19 -17.97
C ASN A 302 5.01 18.37 -19.24
N GLY A 303 4.23 17.33 -19.50
CA GLY A 303 4.45 16.39 -20.60
C GLY A 303 5.45 15.25 -20.33
N MET A 304 6.23 15.32 -19.24
CA MET A 304 7.16 14.25 -18.85
C MET A 304 6.41 13.01 -18.34
N ASN A 305 7.03 11.84 -18.52
CA ASN A 305 6.59 10.60 -17.87
C ASN A 305 7.07 10.54 -16.41
N ALA A 306 6.56 9.59 -15.62
CA ALA A 306 6.89 9.49 -14.20
C ALA A 306 8.39 9.27 -13.95
N GLN A 307 9.09 8.52 -14.83
CA GLN A 307 10.53 8.27 -14.71
C GLN A 307 11.35 9.55 -14.95
N GLU A 308 11.00 10.33 -15.95
CA GLU A 308 11.65 11.61 -16.25
C GLU A 308 11.48 12.60 -15.10
N ILE A 309 10.26 12.65 -14.50
CA ILE A 309 9.95 13.50 -13.36
C ILE A 309 10.86 13.16 -12.17
N VAL A 310 10.89 11.90 -11.72
CA VAL A 310 11.68 11.52 -10.55
C VAL A 310 13.18 11.70 -10.78
N THR A 311 13.63 11.51 -12.02
CA THR A 311 15.04 11.71 -12.40
C THR A 311 15.42 13.20 -12.36
N ALA A 312 14.59 14.07 -12.92
CA ALA A 312 14.84 15.51 -12.94
C ALA A 312 14.83 16.12 -11.52
N LEU A 313 13.82 15.78 -10.73
CA LEU A 313 13.71 16.24 -9.34
C LEU A 313 14.82 15.66 -8.46
N GLY A 314 15.18 14.38 -8.64
CA GLY A 314 16.27 13.72 -7.92
C GLY A 314 17.63 14.35 -8.21
N ALA A 315 17.93 14.64 -9.48
CA ALA A 315 19.16 15.35 -9.85
C ALA A 315 19.25 16.74 -9.20
N LYS A 316 18.12 17.46 -9.14
CA LYS A 316 18.07 18.78 -8.51
C LYS A 316 18.23 18.70 -6.99
N ALA A 317 17.55 17.76 -6.33
CA ALA A 317 17.68 17.53 -4.89
C ALA A 317 19.12 17.16 -4.51
N LEU A 318 19.79 16.33 -5.31
CA LEU A 318 21.21 16.00 -5.13
C LEU A 318 22.12 17.22 -5.27
N ALA A 319 21.85 18.08 -6.25
CA ALA A 319 22.64 19.30 -6.46
C ALA A 319 22.53 20.29 -5.28
N GLN A 320 21.41 20.32 -4.58
CA GLN A 320 21.17 21.15 -3.41
C GLN A 320 21.86 20.65 -2.14
N ARG A 321 22.25 19.37 -2.07
CA ARG A 321 23.02 18.79 -0.94
C ARG A 321 24.38 19.44 -0.70
N THR A 322 24.88 20.24 -1.61
CA THR A 322 26.21 20.90 -1.50
C THR A 322 26.29 21.97 -0.41
N GLY A 323 25.18 22.34 0.23
CA GLY A 323 25.07 23.38 1.26
C GLY A 323 25.20 22.96 2.72
N GLY A 324 25.52 21.69 3.04
CA GLY A 324 25.79 21.22 4.43
C GLY A 324 24.69 20.37 5.08
N ARG A 325 23.46 20.35 4.62
CA ARG A 325 22.43 19.40 5.06
C ARG A 325 22.51 18.15 4.18
N ARG A 326 22.94 17.03 4.75
CA ARG A 326 22.94 15.74 4.09
C ARG A 326 21.83 14.91 4.72
N ASP A 327 20.67 14.88 4.08
CA ASP A 327 19.57 14.00 4.45
C ASP A 327 19.29 12.99 3.34
N ASP A 328 18.60 11.91 3.68
CA ASP A 328 18.20 10.92 2.70
C ASP A 328 17.13 11.51 1.79
N ILE A 329 17.17 11.17 0.51
CA ILE A 329 16.23 11.68 -0.50
C ILE A 329 15.42 10.52 -1.02
N THR A 330 14.11 10.61 -0.91
CA THR A 330 13.17 9.73 -1.60
C THR A 330 12.09 10.55 -2.28
N ILE A 331 11.88 10.28 -3.56
CA ILE A 331 10.89 10.92 -4.41
C ILE A 331 10.10 9.82 -5.11
N ILE A 332 8.78 9.84 -4.99
CA ILE A 332 7.90 8.89 -5.65
C ILE A 332 6.87 9.68 -6.45
N ALA A 333 6.80 9.44 -7.75
CA ALA A 333 5.82 10.05 -8.65
C ALA A 333 4.85 8.97 -9.14
N ALA A 334 3.55 9.26 -9.05
CA ALA A 334 2.48 8.45 -9.60
C ALA A 334 1.72 9.28 -10.64
N LYS A 335 1.86 8.93 -11.91
CA LYS A 335 1.17 9.58 -13.02
C LYS A 335 -0.07 8.79 -13.40
N ILE A 336 -1.21 9.47 -13.41
CA ILE A 336 -2.54 8.88 -13.61
C ILE A 336 -2.91 8.98 -15.09
N PHE A 337 -3.50 7.91 -15.61
CA PHE A 337 -4.05 7.85 -16.96
C PHE A 337 -5.46 7.30 -16.91
N LEU A 338 -6.38 7.95 -17.63
CA LEU A 338 -7.66 7.34 -17.92
C LEU A 338 -7.42 6.23 -18.95
N ARG A 339 -7.97 5.05 -18.73
CA ARG A 339 -7.86 3.96 -19.70
C ARG A 339 -8.76 4.26 -20.88
N ASP A 340 -8.19 4.24 -22.08
CA ASP A 340 -8.96 4.39 -23.31
C ASP A 340 -9.88 3.17 -23.50
N GLU A 341 -11.17 3.40 -23.73
CA GLU A 341 -12.17 2.34 -24.02
C GLU A 341 -11.84 1.56 -25.31
N ASN A 342 -10.86 2.00 -26.09
CA ASN A 342 -10.47 1.43 -27.37
C ASN A 342 -9.23 0.51 -27.31
N GLU A 343 -8.59 0.32 -26.18
CA GLU A 343 -7.51 -0.68 -26.01
C GLU A 343 -8.09 -2.07 -25.63
N LYS A 344 -9.01 -2.56 -26.48
CA LYS A 344 -9.58 -3.92 -26.37
C LYS A 344 -8.76 -4.94 -27.14
#